data_cc1a405475dd7077ad62b5f306f91391
#
_entry.id   cc1a405475dd7077ad62b5f306f91391
#
_cell.length_a   1.000
_cell.length_b   1.000
_cell.length_c   1.000
_cell.angle_alpha   90.00
_cell.angle_beta   90.00
_cell.angle_gamma   90.00
#
_symmetry.space_group_name_H-M   'P 1'
#
loop_
_entity.id
_entity.type
_entity.pdbx_description
1 polymer ?
#
loop_
_entity_poly.entity_id
_entity_poly.type
_entity_poly.pdbx_seq_one_letter_code
_entity_poly.pdbx_strand_id
1 'polypeptide(L)'
;YDKCVQILETTGLIGKANTLAGQLTLLERKRLELARAIATGPRVLLLDEIAGGLTDPEIQELIYTITSIRSENISIIWIEHIVHALMSVVERLIVINFGKKLDDGNPESVIKSPEIQEVYMGIGVK
;
A
#
# COMPACT_ATOMS: atom_id res chain seq x y z
N TYR A 1 0.53 -6.02 26.16
CA TYR A 1 0.23 -7.34 25.57
C TYR A 1 -0.98 -7.25 24.66
N ASP A 2 -2.11 -6.73 25.11
CA ASP A 2 -3.37 -6.65 24.36
C ASP A 2 -3.24 -5.83 23.06
N LYS A 3 -2.53 -4.68 23.12
CA LYS A 3 -2.24 -3.87 21.93
C LYS A 3 -1.46 -4.65 20.86
N CYS A 4 -0.50 -5.47 21.25
CA CYS A 4 0.26 -6.31 20.30
C CYS A 4 -0.63 -7.36 19.65
N VAL A 5 -1.51 -8.00 20.41
CA VAL A 5 -2.47 -8.98 19.88
C VAL A 5 -3.39 -8.33 18.85
N GLN A 6 -3.99 -7.17 19.18
CA GLN A 6 -4.85 -6.43 18.26
C GLN A 6 -4.14 -6.06 16.95
N ILE A 7 -2.88 -5.62 17.02
CA ILE A 7 -2.09 -5.28 15.84
C ILE A 7 -1.83 -6.53 14.99
N LEU A 8 -1.48 -7.66 15.60
CA LEU A 8 -1.28 -8.92 14.87
C LEU A 8 -2.57 -9.43 14.23
N GLU A 9 -3.71 -9.23 14.88
CA GLU A 9 -5.02 -9.54 14.30
C GLU A 9 -5.31 -8.64 13.09
N THR A 10 -5.17 -7.31 13.23
CA THR A 10 -5.39 -6.34 12.15
C THR A 10 -4.50 -6.60 10.94
N THR A 11 -3.27 -7.03 11.17
CA THR A 11 -2.30 -7.31 10.10
C THR A 11 -2.32 -8.77 9.60
N GLY A 12 -3.20 -9.61 10.13
CA GLY A 12 -3.33 -11.01 9.73
C GLY A 12 -2.16 -11.91 10.15
N LEU A 13 -1.44 -11.51 11.21
CA LEU A 13 -0.26 -12.24 11.71
C LEU A 13 -0.49 -12.98 13.03
N ILE A 14 -1.70 -12.97 13.58
CA ILE A 14 -1.97 -13.60 14.88
C ILE A 14 -1.59 -15.09 14.91
N GLY A 15 -1.85 -15.83 13.83
CA GLY A 15 -1.46 -17.24 13.69
C GLY A 15 0.06 -17.47 13.61
N LYS A 16 0.85 -16.39 13.44
CA LYS A 16 2.31 -16.41 13.34
C LYS A 16 3.00 -15.79 14.54
N ALA A 17 2.26 -15.46 15.60
CA ALA A 17 2.77 -14.73 16.78
C ALA A 17 4.02 -15.36 17.41
N ASN A 18 4.17 -16.67 17.34
CA ASN A 18 5.32 -17.42 17.87
C ASN A 18 6.29 -17.93 16.78
N THR A 19 6.16 -17.44 15.54
CA THR A 19 7.02 -17.80 14.42
C THR A 19 8.22 -16.85 14.37
N LEU A 20 9.42 -17.39 14.16
CA LEU A 20 10.62 -16.58 13.94
C LEU A 20 10.46 -15.74 12.66
N ALA A 21 10.82 -14.46 12.70
CA ALA A 21 10.68 -13.55 11.56
C ALA A 21 11.36 -14.04 10.28
N GLY A 22 12.49 -14.76 10.41
CA GLY A 22 13.20 -15.37 9.27
C GLY A 22 12.45 -16.51 8.58
N GLN A 23 11.42 -17.07 9.20
CA GLN A 23 10.59 -18.15 8.65
C GLN A 23 9.31 -17.63 7.98
N LEU A 24 9.05 -16.33 8.06
CA LEU A 24 7.89 -15.70 7.42
C LEU A 24 8.07 -15.64 5.89
N THR A 25 6.97 -15.81 5.17
CA THR A 25 6.92 -15.56 3.72
C THR A 25 7.15 -14.07 3.42
N LEU A 26 7.33 -13.71 2.16
CA LEU A 26 7.51 -12.31 1.77
C LEU A 26 6.29 -11.46 2.17
N LEU A 27 5.08 -11.92 1.90
CA LEU A 27 3.84 -11.23 2.29
C LEU A 27 3.74 -11.07 3.82
N GLU A 28 4.03 -12.13 4.58
CA GLU A 28 4.01 -12.08 6.04
C GLU A 28 5.05 -11.10 6.61
N ARG A 29 6.23 -11.01 5.98
CA ARG A 29 7.24 -10.00 6.34
C ARG A 29 6.78 -8.58 6.07
N LYS A 30 6.12 -8.34 4.93
CA LYS A 30 5.50 -7.04 4.61
C LYS A 30 4.44 -6.66 5.65
N ARG A 31 3.60 -7.62 6.04
CA ARG A 31 2.61 -7.43 7.12
C ARG A 31 3.27 -7.15 8.46
N LEU A 32 4.42 -7.78 8.77
CA LEU A 32 5.16 -7.51 10.00
C LEU A 32 5.74 -6.09 10.01
N GLU A 33 6.24 -5.59 8.88
CA GLU A 33 6.68 -4.20 8.75
C GLU A 33 5.54 -3.21 9.02
N LEU A 34 4.34 -3.48 8.47
CA LEU A 34 3.13 -2.71 8.77
C LEU A 34 2.76 -2.77 10.26
N ALA A 35 2.78 -3.96 10.85
CA ALA A 35 2.48 -4.16 12.27
C ALA A 35 3.42 -3.34 13.18
N ARG A 36 4.72 -3.33 12.87
CA ARG A 36 5.71 -2.53 13.57
C ARG A 36 5.46 -1.03 13.45
N ALA A 37 5.13 -0.55 12.26
CA ALA A 37 4.80 0.84 12.02
C ALA A 37 3.55 1.27 12.80
N ILE A 38 2.48 0.46 12.79
CA ILE A 38 1.23 0.75 13.51
C ILE A 38 1.45 0.73 15.02
N ALA A 39 2.35 -0.13 15.52
CA ALA A 39 2.65 -0.24 16.95
C ALA A 39 3.15 1.08 17.56
N THR A 40 3.73 1.97 16.75
CA THR A 40 4.14 3.31 17.18
C THR A 40 2.97 4.26 17.46
N GLY A 41 1.75 3.91 17.07
CA GLY A 41 0.56 4.74 17.22
C GLY A 41 0.54 5.95 16.26
N PRO A 42 0.84 5.77 14.96
CA PRO A 42 0.97 6.89 14.05
C PRO A 42 -0.39 7.48 13.69
N ARG A 43 -0.41 8.78 13.37
CA ARG A 43 -1.54 9.44 12.71
C ARG A 43 -1.40 9.43 11.18
N VAL A 44 -0.18 9.28 10.69
CA VAL A 44 0.15 9.18 9.27
C VAL A 44 1.09 7.99 9.08
N LEU A 45 0.75 7.11 8.15
CA LEU A 45 1.56 5.97 7.74
C LEU A 45 2.11 6.23 6.34
N LEU A 46 3.42 6.09 6.19
CA LEU A 46 4.10 6.23 4.91
C LEU A 46 4.51 4.84 4.42
N LEU A 47 4.06 4.46 3.22
CA LEU A 47 4.36 3.19 2.58
C LEU A 47 5.13 3.46 1.29
N ASP A 48 6.27 2.79 1.12
CA ASP A 48 7.14 2.96 -0.03
C ASP A 48 7.38 1.60 -0.71
N GLU A 49 6.77 1.42 -1.88
CA GLU A 49 6.90 0.24 -2.75
C GLU A 49 6.75 -1.12 -2.02
N ILE A 50 5.80 -1.20 -1.09
CA ILE A 50 5.64 -2.41 -0.26
C ILE A 50 5.06 -3.61 -1.03
N ALA A 51 4.43 -3.40 -2.18
CA ALA A 51 3.89 -4.48 -3.01
C ALA A 51 4.96 -5.17 -3.87
N GLY A 52 6.19 -4.65 -3.91
CA GLY A 52 7.27 -5.21 -4.71
C GLY A 52 7.60 -6.66 -4.37
N GLY A 53 7.72 -7.50 -5.41
CA GLY A 53 8.04 -8.92 -5.29
C GLY A 53 6.88 -9.84 -4.93
N LEU A 54 5.68 -9.30 -4.71
CA LEU A 54 4.47 -10.08 -4.45
C LEU A 54 3.78 -10.50 -5.76
N THR A 55 3.11 -11.64 -5.74
CA THR A 55 2.19 -12.07 -6.79
C THR A 55 0.88 -11.28 -6.73
N ASP A 56 0.10 -11.26 -7.81
CA ASP A 56 -1.18 -10.55 -7.83
C ASP A 56 -2.15 -10.98 -6.70
N PRO A 57 -2.32 -12.28 -6.37
CA PRO A 57 -3.10 -12.67 -5.21
C PRO A 57 -2.57 -12.13 -3.89
N GLU A 58 -1.24 -12.13 -3.70
CA GLU A 58 -0.61 -11.59 -2.49
C GLU A 58 -0.77 -10.06 -2.38
N ILE A 59 -0.75 -9.36 -3.52
CA ILE A 59 -1.05 -7.92 -3.58
C ILE A 59 -2.48 -7.65 -3.09
N GLN A 60 -3.46 -8.45 -3.50
CA GLN A 60 -4.85 -8.32 -3.04
C GLN A 60 -4.96 -8.54 -1.52
N GLU A 61 -4.26 -9.52 -0.99
CA GLU A 61 -4.20 -9.75 0.45
C GLU A 61 -3.54 -8.59 1.21
N LEU A 62 -2.48 -8.00 0.66
CA LEU A 62 -1.83 -6.82 1.22
C LEU A 62 -2.77 -5.61 1.21
N ILE A 63 -3.49 -5.37 0.12
CA ILE A 63 -4.51 -4.32 -0.02
C ILE A 63 -5.59 -4.47 1.05
N TYR A 64 -6.07 -5.69 1.27
CA TYR A 64 -7.04 -5.97 2.34
C TYR A 64 -6.49 -5.56 3.71
N THR A 65 -5.23 -5.90 4.01
CA THR A 65 -4.56 -5.51 5.24
C THR A 65 -4.46 -3.98 5.38
N ILE A 66 -4.06 -3.27 4.32
CA ILE A 66 -3.96 -1.80 4.31
C ILE A 66 -5.33 -1.15 4.52
N THR A 67 -6.37 -1.69 3.92
CA THR A 67 -7.75 -1.21 4.10
C THR A 67 -8.21 -1.37 5.54
N SER A 68 -7.86 -2.48 6.19
CA SER A 68 -8.16 -2.72 7.61
C SER A 68 -7.46 -1.70 8.51
N ILE A 69 -6.20 -1.36 8.21
CA ILE A 69 -5.44 -0.33 8.93
C ILE A 69 -6.06 1.05 8.76
N ARG A 70 -6.53 1.39 7.56
CA ARG A 70 -7.18 2.68 7.29
C ARG A 70 -8.41 2.92 8.17
N SER A 71 -9.13 1.86 8.54
CA SER A 71 -10.28 1.95 9.44
C SER A 71 -9.95 2.42 10.87
N GLU A 72 -8.68 2.39 11.25
CA GLU A 72 -8.14 2.84 12.55
C GLU A 72 -7.90 4.35 12.64
N ASN A 73 -8.48 5.18 11.77
CA ASN A 73 -8.24 6.63 11.68
C ASN A 73 -6.78 7.03 11.37
N ILE A 74 -6.07 6.22 10.63
CA ILE A 74 -4.72 6.49 10.18
C ILE A 74 -4.79 7.00 8.74
N SER A 75 -4.19 8.17 8.47
CA SER A 75 -3.98 8.65 7.10
C SER A 75 -2.81 7.89 6.47
N ILE A 76 -2.99 7.41 5.24
CA ILE A 76 -1.96 6.62 4.55
C ILE A 76 -1.50 7.37 3.30
N ILE A 77 -0.18 7.53 3.16
CA ILE A 77 0.48 7.98 1.93
C ILE A 77 1.24 6.77 1.40
N TRP A 78 0.87 6.30 0.22
CA TRP A 78 1.46 5.11 -0.38
C TRP A 78 2.11 5.44 -1.72
N ILE A 79 3.42 5.26 -1.81
CA ILE A 79 4.20 5.38 -3.05
C ILE A 79 4.31 3.99 -3.66
N GLU A 80 3.90 3.85 -4.92
CA GLU A 80 3.88 2.58 -5.62
C GLU A 80 3.95 2.79 -7.14
N HIS A 81 4.53 1.85 -7.84
CA HIS A 81 4.54 1.83 -9.31
C HIS A 81 3.57 0.78 -9.89
N ILE A 82 2.99 -0.06 -9.05
CA ILE A 82 1.96 -1.04 -9.44
C ILE A 82 0.61 -0.33 -9.41
N VAL A 83 0.23 0.28 -10.54
CA VAL A 83 -0.93 1.17 -10.66
C VAL A 83 -2.24 0.52 -10.21
N HIS A 84 -2.47 -0.75 -10.60
CA HIS A 84 -3.71 -1.44 -10.24
C HIS A 84 -3.87 -1.66 -8.73
N ALA A 85 -2.76 -1.78 -7.99
CA ALA A 85 -2.80 -1.87 -6.54
C ALA A 85 -3.29 -0.57 -5.91
N LEU A 86 -2.78 0.58 -6.39
CA LEU A 86 -3.21 1.90 -5.92
C LEU A 86 -4.68 2.17 -6.28
N MET A 87 -5.07 1.93 -7.53
CA MET A 87 -6.42 2.25 -8.04
C MET A 87 -7.54 1.57 -7.25
N SER A 88 -7.26 0.44 -6.62
CA SER A 88 -8.27 -0.30 -5.84
C SER A 88 -8.55 0.27 -4.45
N VAL A 89 -7.70 1.17 -3.93
CA VAL A 89 -7.77 1.56 -2.51
C VAL A 89 -7.60 3.05 -2.25
N VAL A 90 -6.98 3.82 -3.18
CA VAL A 90 -6.70 5.23 -2.94
C VAL A 90 -7.91 6.12 -3.21
N GLU A 91 -8.05 7.18 -2.42
CA GLU A 91 -9.08 8.22 -2.59
C GLU A 91 -8.57 9.40 -3.41
N ARG A 92 -7.25 9.57 -3.47
CA ARG A 92 -6.54 10.61 -4.21
C ARG A 92 -5.28 10.05 -4.81
N LEU A 93 -5.04 10.33 -6.07
CA LEU A 93 -3.84 9.94 -6.80
C LEU A 93 -3.03 11.18 -7.14
N ILE A 94 -1.73 11.12 -6.85
CA ILE A 94 -0.76 12.14 -7.23
C ILE A 94 0.28 11.45 -8.12
N VAL A 95 0.52 12.00 -9.30
CA VAL A 95 1.50 11.47 -10.24
C VAL A 95 2.70 12.40 -10.33
N ILE A 96 3.88 11.82 -10.10
CA ILE A 96 5.16 12.54 -10.12
C ILE A 96 6.06 11.91 -11.17
N ASN A 97 6.71 12.76 -11.99
CA ASN A 97 7.71 12.34 -12.96
C ASN A 97 8.87 13.33 -13.00
N PHE A 98 10.09 12.85 -12.93
CA PHE A 98 11.32 13.67 -12.88
C PHE A 98 11.25 14.85 -11.89
N GLY A 99 10.71 14.60 -10.69
CA GLY A 99 10.59 15.62 -9.63
C GLY A 99 9.48 16.64 -9.85
N LYS A 100 8.65 16.49 -10.88
CA LYS A 100 7.49 17.37 -11.16
C LYS A 100 6.19 16.64 -10.90
N LYS A 101 5.24 17.33 -10.27
CA LYS A 101 3.88 16.85 -10.16
C LYS A 101 3.17 17.03 -11.52
N LEU A 102 2.76 15.93 -12.14
CA LEU A 102 2.06 15.93 -13.42
C LEU A 102 0.55 16.12 -13.22
N ASP A 103 -0.03 15.41 -12.27
CA ASP A 103 -1.46 15.48 -12.00
C ASP A 103 -1.76 15.12 -10.55
N ASP A 104 -2.96 15.49 -10.06
CA ASP A 104 -3.34 15.35 -8.67
C ASP A 104 -4.87 15.42 -8.53
N GLY A 105 -5.51 14.38 -8.04
CA GLY A 105 -6.96 14.40 -7.84
C GLY A 105 -7.60 13.03 -7.77
N ASN A 106 -8.83 12.94 -8.29
CA ASN A 106 -9.57 11.70 -8.35
C ASN A 106 -8.82 10.65 -9.17
N PRO A 107 -8.61 9.43 -8.65
CA PRO A 107 -7.78 8.41 -9.29
C PRO A 107 -8.20 8.08 -10.72
N GLU A 108 -9.51 7.92 -10.97
CA GLU A 108 -10.01 7.60 -12.31
C GLU A 108 -9.79 8.74 -13.32
N SER A 109 -9.90 9.99 -12.87
CA SER A 109 -9.66 11.15 -13.72
C SER A 109 -8.18 11.31 -14.03
N VAL A 110 -7.34 11.18 -13.01
CA VAL A 110 -5.88 11.29 -13.15
C VAL A 110 -5.33 10.23 -14.10
N ILE A 111 -5.71 8.96 -13.94
CA ILE A 111 -5.19 7.88 -14.76
C ILE A 111 -5.63 7.98 -16.24
N LYS A 112 -6.75 8.65 -16.53
CA LYS A 112 -7.25 8.89 -17.89
C LYS A 112 -6.65 10.13 -18.55
N SER A 113 -5.90 10.96 -17.82
CA SER A 113 -5.23 12.14 -18.36
C SER A 113 -4.28 11.73 -19.49
N PRO A 114 -4.30 12.43 -20.67
CA PRO A 114 -3.44 12.08 -21.81
C PRO A 114 -1.96 12.06 -21.46
N GLU A 115 -1.51 13.01 -20.63
CA GLU A 115 -0.12 13.10 -20.18
C GLU A 115 0.30 11.87 -19.35
N ILE A 116 -0.58 11.38 -18.47
CA ILE A 116 -0.34 10.20 -17.66
C ILE A 116 -0.34 8.93 -18.52
N GLN A 117 -1.27 8.83 -19.47
CA GLN A 117 -1.34 7.70 -20.41
C GLN A 117 -0.06 7.60 -21.25
N GLU A 118 0.48 8.72 -21.72
CA GLU A 118 1.71 8.76 -22.50
C GLU A 118 2.92 8.33 -21.66
N VAL A 119 3.08 8.87 -20.45
CA VAL A 119 4.27 8.67 -19.60
C VAL A 119 4.28 7.29 -18.94
N TYR A 120 3.14 6.80 -18.45
CA TYR A 120 3.09 5.60 -17.62
C TYR A 120 2.50 4.38 -18.31
N MET A 121 1.61 4.57 -19.28
CA MET A 121 0.93 3.46 -19.95
C MET A 121 1.52 3.17 -21.34
N GLY A 122 2.44 4.01 -21.82
CA GLY A 122 3.06 3.86 -23.14
C GLY A 122 2.07 3.97 -24.32
N ILE A 123 0.88 4.51 -24.06
CA ILE A 123 -0.16 4.70 -25.08
C ILE A 123 0.06 6.09 -25.66
N GLY A 124 0.81 6.17 -26.76
CA GLY A 124 0.96 7.43 -27.48
C GLY A 124 -0.39 7.96 -27.91
N VAL A 125 -0.68 9.19 -27.54
CA VAL A 125 -1.82 9.94 -28.09
C VAL A 125 -1.46 10.26 -29.54
N LYS A 126 -2.14 9.57 -30.51
CA LYS A 126 -2.12 9.94 -31.92
C LYS A 126 -3.03 11.13 -32.17
#